data_a5074337ba926b6511b24818a692d7dd
#
_entry.id   a5074337ba926b6511b24818a692d7dd
#
_cell.length_a   1.000
_cell.length_b   1.000
_cell.length_c   1.000
_cell.angle_alpha   90.00
_cell.angle_beta   90.00
_cell.angle_gamma   90.00
#
_symmetry.space_group_name_H-M   'P 1'
#
loop_
_entity.id
_entity.type
_entity.pdbx_description
1 polymer ?
#
loop_
_entity_poly.entity_id
_entity_poly.type
_entity_poly.pdbx_seq_one_letter_code
_entity_poly.pdbx_strand_id
1 'polypeptide(L)'
;ANLVAKKFNCTAVITGKVDIISDSKRLAKIFNGHPQMSKVTGTGCMSSAITGAFAATTNDMFLAGIAALTSMGIAGEIAYEKTQNLGTGSFRNAIIDSISCLDTNTILERGKIE
;
A
#
# COMPACT_ATOMS: atom_id res chain seq x y z
N ALA A 1 -2.81 -11.41 -11.09
CA ALA A 1 -2.25 -11.76 -9.77
C ALA A 1 -2.36 -13.25 -9.47
N ASN A 2 -3.54 -13.82 -9.62
CA ASN A 2 -3.79 -15.23 -9.29
C ASN A 2 -2.94 -16.20 -10.13
N LEU A 3 -2.82 -15.95 -11.44
CA LEU A 3 -1.98 -16.77 -12.33
C LEU A 3 -0.51 -16.74 -11.92
N VAL A 4 0.01 -15.58 -11.57
CA VAL A 4 1.40 -15.41 -11.12
C VAL A 4 1.61 -16.13 -9.79
N ALA A 5 0.71 -15.93 -8.84
CA ALA A 5 0.78 -16.59 -7.54
C ALA A 5 0.80 -18.11 -7.65
N LYS A 6 -0.05 -18.65 -8.51
CA LYS A 6 -0.14 -20.09 -8.76
C LYS A 6 1.11 -20.62 -9.47
N LYS A 7 1.55 -19.91 -10.51
CA LYS A 7 2.70 -20.37 -11.32
C LYS A 7 4.01 -20.41 -10.52
N PHE A 8 4.23 -19.40 -9.67
CA PHE A 8 5.47 -19.25 -8.92
C PHE A 8 5.36 -19.70 -7.46
N ASN A 9 4.19 -20.20 -7.06
CA ASN A 9 3.92 -20.63 -5.67
C ASN A 9 4.31 -19.54 -4.66
N CYS A 10 3.78 -18.34 -4.86
CA CYS A 10 4.11 -17.18 -4.05
C CYS A 10 2.86 -16.31 -3.80
N THR A 11 3.00 -15.33 -2.95
CA THR A 11 2.02 -14.24 -2.86
C THR A 11 2.38 -13.17 -3.87
N ALA A 12 1.46 -12.89 -4.79
CA ALA A 12 1.63 -11.86 -5.80
C ALA A 12 0.94 -10.58 -5.34
N VAL A 13 1.65 -9.47 -5.44
CA VAL A 13 1.15 -8.13 -5.11
C VAL A 13 1.25 -7.28 -6.37
N ILE A 14 0.13 -6.80 -6.87
CA ILE A 14 0.07 -5.97 -8.07
C ILE A 14 -0.51 -4.61 -7.69
N THR A 15 0.30 -3.59 -7.85
CA THR A 15 -0.10 -2.21 -7.55
C THR A 15 -0.78 -1.57 -8.77
N GLY A 16 -1.77 -0.71 -8.51
CA GLY A 16 -2.49 0.02 -9.55
C GLY A 16 -3.50 0.98 -8.94
N LYS A 17 -4.53 1.30 -9.70
CA LYS A 17 -5.65 2.09 -9.17
C LYS A 17 -6.37 1.34 -8.05
N VAL A 18 -6.47 0.04 -8.21
CA VAL A 18 -6.89 -0.92 -7.19
C VAL A 18 -5.74 -1.89 -7.04
N ASP A 19 -5.22 -2.02 -5.84
CA ASP A 19 -4.14 -2.97 -5.57
C ASP A 19 -4.73 -4.36 -5.37
N ILE A 20 -4.06 -5.36 -5.91
CA ILE A 20 -4.54 -6.75 -5.86
C ILE A 20 -3.47 -7.62 -5.22
N ILE A 21 -3.87 -8.38 -4.20
CA ILE A 21 -3.00 -9.36 -3.54
C ILE A 21 -3.63 -10.74 -3.70
N SER A 22 -2.83 -11.73 -4.11
CA SER A 22 -3.29 -13.11 -4.25
C SER A 22 -2.19 -14.08 -3.84
N ASP A 23 -2.59 -15.15 -3.16
CA ASP A 23 -1.71 -16.29 -2.86
C ASP A 23 -2.18 -17.59 -3.56
N SER A 24 -2.94 -17.46 -4.63
CA SER A 24 -3.62 -18.51 -5.41
C SER A 24 -4.87 -19.12 -4.75
N LYS A 25 -5.03 -18.98 -3.45
CA LYS A 25 -6.20 -19.46 -2.70
C LYS A 25 -7.09 -18.32 -2.23
N ARG A 26 -6.47 -17.19 -1.88
CA ARG A 26 -7.16 -15.99 -1.38
C ARG A 26 -6.86 -14.83 -2.31
N LEU A 27 -7.80 -13.91 -2.41
CA LEU A 27 -7.64 -12.69 -3.18
C LEU A 27 -8.21 -11.52 -2.41
N ALA A 28 -7.42 -10.45 -2.32
CA ALA A 28 -7.86 -9.20 -1.71
C ALA A 28 -7.65 -8.04 -2.68
N LYS A 29 -8.53 -7.07 -2.59
CA LYS A 29 -8.45 -5.81 -3.34
C LYS A 29 -8.38 -4.67 -2.35
N ILE A 30 -7.43 -3.76 -2.56
CA ILE A 30 -7.22 -2.58 -1.72
C ILE A 30 -7.60 -1.35 -2.53
N PHE A 31 -8.54 -0.57 -2.02
CA PHE A 31 -9.07 0.62 -2.69
C PHE A 31 -8.50 1.91 -2.11
N ASN A 32 -7.59 1.82 -1.15
CA ASN A 32 -6.91 2.98 -0.58
C ASN A 32 -5.90 3.57 -1.57
N GLY A 33 -5.65 4.86 -1.44
CA GLY A 33 -4.70 5.58 -2.26
C GLY A 33 -5.32 6.79 -2.93
N HIS A 34 -4.49 7.55 -3.63
CA HIS A 34 -4.91 8.76 -4.33
C HIS A 34 -4.20 8.84 -5.69
N PRO A 35 -4.88 9.31 -6.76
CA PRO A 35 -4.27 9.43 -8.09
C PRO A 35 -2.99 10.25 -8.12
N GLN A 36 -2.84 11.20 -7.20
CA GLN A 36 -1.67 12.05 -7.10
C GLN A 36 -0.39 11.27 -6.82
N MET A 37 -0.51 10.07 -6.22
CA MET A 37 0.64 9.20 -5.94
C MET A 37 1.37 8.77 -7.21
N SER A 38 0.67 8.67 -8.34
CA SER A 38 1.28 8.32 -9.63
C SER A 38 2.19 9.42 -10.19
N LYS A 39 2.06 10.65 -9.68
CA LYS A 39 2.86 11.80 -10.11
C LYS A 39 4.16 11.95 -9.32
N VAL A 40 4.38 11.09 -8.33
CA VAL A 40 5.56 11.12 -7.47
C VAL A 40 6.44 9.93 -7.80
N THR A 41 7.70 10.19 -8.13
CA THR A 41 8.70 9.13 -8.35
C THR A 41 9.00 8.41 -7.04
N GLY A 42 8.99 7.09 -7.07
CA GLY A 42 9.43 6.26 -5.95
C GLY A 42 8.33 5.68 -5.09
N THR A 43 7.04 5.96 -5.33
CA THR A 43 5.94 5.38 -4.56
C THR A 43 5.90 3.85 -4.71
N GLY A 44 6.20 3.31 -5.88
CA GLY A 44 6.32 1.87 -6.09
C GLY A 44 7.44 1.25 -5.26
N CYS A 45 8.60 1.91 -5.23
CA CYS A 45 9.74 1.48 -4.41
C CYS A 45 9.41 1.54 -2.91
N MET A 46 8.71 2.58 -2.48
CA MET A 46 8.22 2.69 -1.09
C MET A 46 7.28 1.54 -0.76
N SER A 47 6.35 1.21 -1.65
CA SER A 47 5.42 0.09 -1.47
C SER A 47 6.17 -1.24 -1.32
N SER A 48 7.19 -1.48 -2.13
CA SER A 48 8.02 -2.68 -2.04
C SER A 48 8.78 -2.76 -0.72
N ALA A 49 9.36 -1.65 -0.28
CA ALA A 49 10.09 -1.59 1.00
C ALA A 49 9.17 -1.85 2.18
N ILE A 50 7.98 -1.25 2.19
CA ILE A 50 6.99 -1.45 3.25
C ILE A 50 6.48 -2.89 3.25
N THR A 51 6.26 -3.47 2.08
CA THR A 51 5.86 -4.87 1.95
C THR A 51 6.91 -5.79 2.58
N GLY A 52 8.19 -5.54 2.31
CA GLY A 52 9.29 -6.27 2.92
C GLY A 52 9.30 -6.14 4.45
N ALA A 53 9.07 -4.94 4.97
CA ALA A 53 9.02 -4.70 6.41
C ALA A 53 7.88 -5.48 7.07
N PHE A 54 6.68 -5.47 6.51
CA PHE A 54 5.56 -6.25 7.03
C PHE A 54 5.79 -7.76 6.89
N ALA A 55 6.41 -8.22 5.81
CA ALA A 55 6.73 -9.63 5.59
C ALA A 55 7.67 -10.16 6.68
N ALA A 56 8.51 -9.33 7.26
CA ALA A 56 9.41 -9.70 8.35
C ALA A 56 8.68 -9.93 9.68
N THR A 57 7.45 -9.45 9.84
CA THR A 57 6.70 -9.51 11.10
C THR A 57 5.69 -10.64 11.17
N THR A 58 5.46 -11.38 10.09
CA THR A 58 4.45 -12.44 10.02
C THR A 58 4.89 -13.57 9.12
N ASN A 59 4.34 -14.76 9.33
CA ASN A 59 4.53 -15.91 8.43
C ASN A 59 3.48 -15.94 7.32
N ASP A 60 2.47 -15.08 7.38
CA ASP A 60 1.41 -15.00 6.36
C ASP A 60 1.71 -13.86 5.39
N MET A 61 2.29 -14.18 4.26
CA MET A 61 2.67 -13.19 3.23
C MET A 61 1.46 -12.51 2.60
N PHE A 62 0.30 -13.15 2.58
CA PHE A 62 -0.94 -12.55 2.09
C PHE A 62 -1.36 -11.38 3.00
N LEU A 63 -1.36 -11.59 4.32
CA LEU A 63 -1.65 -10.54 5.28
C LEU A 63 -0.61 -9.43 5.26
N ALA A 64 0.66 -9.77 5.06
CA ALA A 64 1.74 -8.78 4.93
C ALA A 64 1.49 -7.85 3.74
N GLY A 65 1.10 -8.40 2.60
CA GLY A 65 0.76 -7.61 1.41
C GLY A 65 -0.43 -6.68 1.64
N ILE A 66 -1.48 -7.18 2.27
CA ILE A 66 -2.67 -6.39 2.62
C ILE A 66 -2.28 -5.23 3.54
N ALA A 67 -1.55 -5.51 4.62
CA ALA A 67 -1.14 -4.49 5.58
C ALA A 67 -0.26 -3.42 4.93
N ALA A 68 0.69 -3.84 4.11
CA ALA A 68 1.62 -2.92 3.44
C ALA A 68 0.91 -1.98 2.47
N LEU A 69 0.08 -2.52 1.58
CA LEU A 69 -0.57 -1.69 0.55
C LEU A 69 -1.69 -0.83 1.15
N THR A 70 -2.39 -1.32 2.15
CA THR A 70 -3.38 -0.51 2.89
C THR A 70 -2.69 0.66 3.59
N SER A 71 -1.59 0.41 4.27
CA SER A 71 -0.80 1.45 4.94
C SER A 71 -0.28 2.49 3.95
N MET A 72 0.27 2.05 2.83
CA MET A 72 0.78 2.94 1.79
C MET A 72 -0.33 3.79 1.17
N GLY A 73 -1.47 3.18 0.87
CA GLY A 73 -2.64 3.88 0.33
C GLY A 73 -3.19 4.92 1.29
N ILE A 74 -3.33 4.59 2.56
CA ILE A 74 -3.79 5.52 3.59
C ILE A 74 -2.80 6.68 3.75
N ALA A 75 -1.51 6.39 3.76
CA ALA A 75 -0.48 7.43 3.83
C ALA A 75 -0.59 8.41 2.65
N GLY A 76 -0.84 7.91 1.46
CA GLY A 76 -1.09 8.73 0.28
C GLY A 76 -2.33 9.62 0.41
N GLU A 77 -3.42 9.08 0.95
CA GLU A 77 -4.65 9.83 1.20
C GLU A 77 -4.43 10.96 2.20
N ILE A 78 -3.79 10.66 3.33
CA ILE A 78 -3.48 11.65 4.37
C ILE A 78 -2.53 12.73 3.83
N ALA A 79 -1.50 12.32 3.11
CA ALA A 79 -0.54 13.23 2.50
C ALA A 79 -1.24 14.20 1.54
N TYR A 80 -2.17 13.70 0.72
CA TYR A 80 -2.94 14.55 -0.18
C TYR A 80 -3.80 15.57 0.59
N GLU A 81 -4.49 15.13 1.64
CA GLU A 81 -5.30 16.03 2.47
C GLU A 81 -4.45 17.18 3.05
N LYS A 82 -3.20 16.89 3.43
CA LYS A 82 -2.30 17.89 4.03
C LYS A 82 -1.64 18.82 3.01
N THR A 83 -1.54 18.41 1.75
CA THR A 83 -0.72 19.12 0.74
C THR A 83 -1.48 19.48 -0.52
N GLN A 84 -2.81 19.59 -0.47
CA GLN A 84 -3.68 19.84 -1.64
C GLN A 84 -3.26 21.04 -2.48
N ASN A 85 -2.78 22.10 -1.82
CA ASN A 85 -2.39 23.34 -2.48
C ASN A 85 -0.87 23.48 -2.67
N LEU A 86 -0.13 22.39 -2.48
CA LEU A 86 1.33 22.38 -2.56
C LEU A 86 1.78 21.50 -3.74
N GLY A 87 3.07 21.51 -4.03
CA GLY A 87 3.64 20.73 -5.11
C GLY A 87 3.91 19.28 -4.76
N THR A 88 4.39 18.53 -5.75
CA THR A 88 4.68 17.09 -5.62
C THR A 88 5.81 16.79 -4.62
N GLY A 89 6.75 17.70 -4.43
CA GLY A 89 7.80 17.54 -3.42
C GLY A 89 7.23 17.49 -2.00
N SER A 90 6.34 18.44 -1.67
CA SER A 90 5.66 18.46 -0.38
C SER A 90 4.77 17.23 -0.19
N PHE A 91 4.08 16.81 -1.25
CA PHE A 91 3.25 15.59 -1.23
C PHE A 91 4.09 14.34 -0.95
N ARG A 92 5.24 14.20 -1.63
CA ARG A 92 6.15 13.08 -1.40
C ARG A 92 6.65 13.01 0.04
N ASN A 93 7.10 14.15 0.58
CA ASN A 93 7.55 14.22 1.97
C ASN A 93 6.40 13.90 2.93
N ALA A 94 5.19 14.37 2.65
CA ALA A 94 4.02 14.09 3.48
C ALA A 94 3.63 12.60 3.46
N ILE A 95 3.87 11.88 2.37
CA ILE A 95 3.68 10.43 2.32
C ILE A 95 4.62 9.75 3.32
N ILE A 96 5.89 10.12 3.31
CA ILE A 96 6.90 9.56 4.21
C ILE A 96 6.56 9.87 5.67
N ASP A 97 6.19 11.11 5.95
CA ASP A 97 5.76 11.54 7.28
C ASP A 97 4.53 10.76 7.75
N SER A 98 3.55 10.59 6.85
CA SER A 98 2.32 9.86 7.16
C SER A 98 2.57 8.38 7.46
N ILE A 99 3.48 7.75 6.72
CA ILE A 99 3.89 6.36 6.98
C ILE A 99 4.47 6.23 8.38
N SER A 100 5.36 7.14 8.77
CA SER A 100 6.01 7.10 10.08
C SER A 100 5.05 7.36 11.24
N CYS A 101 3.94 8.03 10.98
CA CYS A 101 2.93 8.39 11.99
C CYS A 101 1.69 7.48 11.98
N LEU A 102 1.63 6.50 11.09
CA LEU A 102 0.48 5.57 11.05
C LEU A 102 0.40 4.74 12.33
N ASP A 103 -0.84 4.57 12.80
CA ASP A 103 -1.15 3.67 13.90
C ASP A 103 -2.25 2.67 13.49
N THR A 104 -2.47 1.68 14.34
CA THR A 104 -3.47 0.63 14.10
C THR A 104 -4.88 1.21 13.96
N ASN A 105 -5.24 2.20 14.77
CA ASN A 105 -6.56 2.80 14.73
C ASN A 105 -6.84 3.48 13.38
N THR A 106 -5.89 4.23 12.87
CA THR A 106 -6.01 4.89 11.56
C THR A 106 -6.19 3.87 10.44
N ILE A 107 -5.44 2.78 10.47
CA ILE A 107 -5.56 1.70 9.49
C ILE A 107 -6.94 1.04 9.55
N LEU A 108 -7.44 0.76 10.76
CA LEU A 108 -8.76 0.15 10.93
C LEU A 108 -9.90 1.07 10.49
N GLU A 109 -9.78 2.37 10.76
CA GLU A 109 -10.80 3.36 10.37
C GLU A 109 -10.83 3.63 8.87
N ARG A 110 -9.67 3.69 8.22
CA ARG A 110 -9.53 4.16 6.84
C ARG A 110 -9.34 3.04 5.83
N GLY A 111 -9.06 1.82 6.25
CA GLY A 111 -8.82 0.70 5.34
C GLY A 111 -10.04 0.37 4.49
N LYS A 112 -9.84 0.22 3.17
CA LYS A 112 -10.87 -0.12 2.18
C LYS A 112 -10.44 -1.40 1.47
N ILE A 113 -10.79 -2.53 2.06
CA ILE A 113 -10.32 -3.86 1.64
C ILE A 113 -11.55 -4.71 1.25
N GLU A 114 -11.46 -5.35 0.12
CA GLU A 114 -12.42 -6.35 -0.34
C GLU A 114 -11.81 -7.73 -0.53
#